data_328e257f4bd2e094f576a1edd7ef710e
#
_entry.id   328e257f4bd2e094f576a1edd7ef710e
#
_cell.length_a   1.000
_cell.length_b   1.000
_cell.length_c   1.000
_cell.angle_alpha   90.00
_cell.angle_beta   90.00
_cell.angle_gamma   90.00
#
_symmetry.space_group_name_H-M   'P 1'
#
loop_
_entity.id
_entity.type
_entity.pdbx_description
1 polymer ?
#
loop_
_entity_poly.entity_id
_entity_poly.type
_entity_poly.pdbx_seq_one_letter_code
_entity_poly.pdbx_strand_id
1 'polypeptide(L)'
;TSLFHVLKGQQVNDDELNTIIIECENIINSRPLIPVNDDPDSEVLTPNHILIHRSGESFPLGLFDERDAFVRKKWRHVQFVCEQFWKKFTLHYFHYLHTRTKWFRPQRNLKVGDYVAIQDKNLPRRLWIVGVIIEVFPSEDNLVRTVKVRTRTSELLRSVQRVVLLEGVD
;
A
#
# COMPACT_ATOMS: atom_id res chain seq x y z
N THR A 1 10.69 6.86 13.14
CA THR A 1 10.26 6.71 11.84
C THR A 1 10.55 5.33 11.29
N SER A 2 9.76 4.81 10.35
CA SER A 2 9.76 3.38 9.98
C SER A 2 11.13 2.84 9.55
N LEU A 3 11.87 3.59 8.73
CA LEU A 3 13.19 3.18 8.25
C LEU A 3 14.21 3.04 9.42
N PHE A 4 14.24 4.01 10.32
CA PHE A 4 15.14 3.95 11.49
C PHE A 4 14.89 2.70 12.35
N HIS A 5 13.62 2.32 12.55
CA HIS A 5 13.29 1.11 13.32
C HIS A 5 13.68 -0.19 12.61
N VAL A 6 13.70 -0.18 11.28
CA VAL A 6 14.13 -1.36 10.50
C VAL A 6 15.65 -1.49 10.51
N LEU A 7 16.37 -0.37 10.44
CA LEU A 7 17.83 -0.35 10.42
C LEU A 7 18.45 -0.61 11.81
N LYS A 8 17.67 -0.42 12.89
CA LYS A 8 18.17 -0.64 14.26
C LYS A 8 18.62 -2.08 14.46
N GLY A 9 19.92 -2.25 14.74
CA GLY A 9 20.54 -3.56 14.94
C GLY A 9 21.02 -4.25 13.66
N GLN A 10 20.86 -3.62 12.49
CA GLN A 10 21.41 -4.11 11.23
C GLN A 10 22.83 -3.53 11.02
N GLN A 11 23.75 -4.37 10.58
CA GLN A 11 25.09 -3.92 10.13
C GLN A 11 25.01 -3.59 8.64
N VAL A 12 24.93 -2.33 8.32
CA VAL A 12 24.75 -1.81 6.95
C VAL A 12 25.93 -0.90 6.64
N ASN A 13 26.59 -1.09 5.51
CA ASN A 13 27.60 -0.17 5.01
C ASN A 13 26.97 0.96 4.18
N ASP A 14 27.77 1.96 3.81
CA ASP A 14 27.28 3.15 3.10
C ASP A 14 26.64 2.83 1.75
N ASP A 15 27.19 1.88 0.98
CA ASP A 15 26.63 1.46 -0.31
C ASP A 15 25.28 0.76 -0.16
N GLU A 16 25.19 -0.13 0.82
CA GLU A 16 23.93 -0.82 1.17
C GLU A 16 22.90 0.17 1.68
N LEU A 17 23.30 1.11 2.55
CA LEU A 17 22.39 2.14 3.07
C LEU A 17 21.85 3.01 1.94
N ASN A 18 22.70 3.45 1.03
CA ASN A 18 22.27 4.25 -0.12
C ASN A 18 21.27 3.49 -0.99
N THR A 19 21.53 2.21 -1.26
CA THR A 19 20.61 1.35 -2.01
C THR A 19 19.27 1.18 -1.28
N ILE A 20 19.29 0.97 0.04
CA ILE A 20 18.07 0.86 0.86
C ILE A 20 17.27 2.16 0.81
N ILE A 21 17.91 3.31 0.89
CA ILE A 21 17.23 4.61 0.85
C ILE A 21 16.52 4.80 -0.50
N ILE A 22 17.20 4.54 -1.61
CA ILE A 22 16.62 4.65 -2.96
C ILE A 22 15.43 3.69 -3.12
N GLU A 23 15.57 2.45 -2.65
CA GLU A 23 14.47 1.48 -2.67
C GLU A 23 13.28 1.91 -1.82
N CYS A 24 13.53 2.45 -0.63
CA CYS A 24 12.47 2.96 0.24
C CYS A 24 11.76 4.18 -0.36
N GLU A 25 12.50 5.07 -1.01
CA GLU A 25 11.94 6.20 -1.75
C GLU A 25 11.00 5.72 -2.87
N ASN A 26 11.45 4.75 -3.66
CA ASN A 26 10.63 4.18 -4.72
C ASN A 26 9.38 3.47 -4.16
N ILE A 27 9.49 2.75 -3.03
CA ILE A 27 8.34 2.15 -2.34
C ILE A 27 7.30 3.22 -1.96
N ILE A 28 7.73 4.31 -1.35
CA ILE A 28 6.85 5.40 -0.91
C ILE A 28 6.19 6.07 -2.12
N ASN A 29 6.95 6.30 -3.17
CA ASN A 29 6.49 7.01 -4.37
C ASN A 29 5.69 6.12 -5.34
N SER A 30 5.59 4.83 -5.08
CA SER A 30 4.71 3.90 -5.80
C SER A 30 3.32 3.75 -5.15
N ARG A 31 3.02 4.51 -4.09
CA ARG A 31 1.70 4.45 -3.47
C ARG A 31 0.62 5.02 -4.39
N PRO A 32 -0.59 4.44 -4.42
CA PRO A 32 -1.69 4.98 -5.20
C PRO A 32 -2.17 6.32 -4.63
N LEU A 33 -2.45 7.28 -5.49
CA LEU A 33 -3.02 8.58 -5.14
C LEU A 33 -4.50 8.63 -5.54
N ILE A 34 -4.76 8.65 -6.84
CA ILE A 34 -6.10 8.74 -7.44
C ILE A 34 -6.13 7.88 -8.70
N PRO A 35 -7.29 7.36 -9.11
CA PRO A 35 -7.44 6.74 -10.43
C PRO A 35 -7.23 7.77 -11.53
N VAL A 36 -6.74 7.34 -12.68
CA VAL A 36 -6.63 8.21 -13.86
C VAL A 36 -7.97 8.29 -14.59
N ASN A 37 -8.75 7.22 -14.56
CA ASN A 37 -10.07 7.10 -15.17
C ASN A 37 -10.98 6.28 -14.25
N ASP A 38 -12.29 6.32 -14.51
CA ASP A 38 -13.31 5.52 -13.79
C ASP A 38 -13.23 4.01 -14.07
N ASP A 39 -12.30 3.59 -14.93
CA ASP A 39 -12.09 2.18 -15.27
C ASP A 39 -11.21 1.51 -14.21
N PRO A 40 -11.68 0.42 -13.54
CA PRO A 40 -10.90 -0.33 -12.56
C PRO A 40 -9.61 -0.94 -13.11
N ASP A 41 -9.53 -1.12 -14.44
CA ASP A 41 -8.36 -1.66 -15.14
C ASP A 41 -7.33 -0.57 -15.49
N SER A 42 -7.68 0.71 -15.30
CA SER A 42 -6.78 1.81 -15.57
C SER A 42 -5.61 1.88 -14.59
N GLU A 43 -4.51 2.44 -15.07
CA GLU A 43 -3.36 2.70 -14.23
C GLU A 43 -3.67 3.79 -13.18
N VAL A 44 -3.20 3.58 -11.95
CA VAL A 44 -3.39 4.52 -10.85
C VAL A 44 -2.27 5.54 -10.84
N LEU A 45 -2.61 6.81 -10.71
CA LEU A 45 -1.62 7.86 -10.54
C LEU A 45 -0.84 7.65 -9.24
N THR A 46 0.48 7.72 -9.34
CA THR A 46 1.40 7.64 -8.20
C THR A 46 2.33 8.85 -8.17
N PRO A 47 2.99 9.16 -7.05
CA PRO A 47 4.04 10.17 -7.02
C PRO A 47 5.14 9.97 -8.07
N ASN A 48 5.50 8.71 -8.39
CA ASN A 48 6.49 8.41 -9.43
C ASN A 48 6.06 8.93 -10.81
N HIS A 49 4.77 8.84 -11.16
CA HIS A 49 4.28 9.40 -12.42
C HIS A 49 4.54 10.91 -12.52
N ILE A 50 4.43 11.62 -11.40
CA ILE A 50 4.64 13.07 -11.35
C ILE A 50 6.15 13.41 -11.35
N LEU A 51 6.96 12.65 -10.61
CA LEU A 51 8.38 12.93 -10.39
C LEU A 51 9.27 12.50 -11.54
N ILE A 52 9.01 11.30 -12.10
CA ILE A 52 9.87 10.65 -13.10
C ILE A 52 9.13 10.27 -14.40
N HIS A 53 7.87 10.72 -14.53
CA HIS A 53 7.01 10.51 -15.71
C HIS A 53 6.80 9.04 -16.10
N ARG A 54 6.91 8.11 -15.15
CA ARG A 54 6.65 6.68 -15.33
C ARG A 54 6.24 6.01 -14.02
N SER A 55 5.59 4.86 -14.11
CA SER A 55 5.42 3.97 -12.97
C SER A 55 6.79 3.47 -12.49
N GLY A 56 6.94 3.29 -11.18
CA GLY A 56 8.16 2.69 -10.63
C GLY A 56 8.36 1.28 -11.17
N GLU A 57 9.59 0.93 -11.55
CA GLU A 57 9.90 -0.41 -12.05
C GLU A 57 9.57 -1.48 -11.00
N SER A 58 8.97 -2.58 -11.47
CA SER A 58 8.72 -3.76 -10.64
C SER A 58 10.01 -4.58 -10.53
N PHE A 59 10.54 -4.71 -9.32
CA PHE A 59 11.67 -5.60 -9.07
C PHE A 59 11.22 -7.07 -9.01
N PRO A 60 12.13 -8.02 -9.34
CA PRO A 60 11.82 -9.43 -9.25
C PRO A 60 11.35 -9.79 -7.83
N LEU A 61 10.20 -10.42 -7.77
CA LEU A 61 9.62 -10.92 -6.53
C LEU A 61 10.50 -12.07 -6.02
N GLY A 62 11.06 -11.91 -4.84
CA GLY A 62 11.76 -12.97 -4.10
C GLY A 62 11.09 -13.16 -2.75
N LEU A 63 11.19 -14.35 -2.20
CA LEU A 63 10.89 -14.60 -0.79
C LEU A 63 12.14 -14.27 0.00
N PHE A 64 12.04 -13.28 0.89
CA PHE A 64 13.12 -12.85 1.77
C PHE A 64 12.68 -13.08 3.22
N ASP A 65 13.47 -13.85 3.96
CA ASP A 65 13.16 -14.25 5.33
C ASP A 65 14.25 -13.75 6.32
N GLU A 66 14.05 -14.03 7.61
CA GLU A 66 14.97 -13.62 8.67
C GLU A 66 16.39 -14.18 8.49
N ARG A 67 16.54 -15.30 7.76
CA ARG A 67 17.86 -15.87 7.45
C ARG A 67 18.65 -14.98 6.51
N ASP A 68 17.98 -14.19 5.69
CA ASP A 68 18.61 -13.26 4.76
C ASP A 68 19.25 -12.04 5.46
N ALA A 69 18.89 -11.76 6.71
CA ALA A 69 19.50 -10.69 7.52
C ALA A 69 21.00 -10.96 7.83
N PHE A 70 21.41 -12.23 7.84
CA PHE A 70 22.76 -12.66 8.23
C PHE A 70 23.58 -13.23 7.07
N VAL A 71 23.03 -13.18 5.85
CA VAL A 71 23.70 -13.75 4.68
C VAL A 71 24.77 -12.80 4.16
N ARG A 72 25.98 -13.33 3.86
CA ARG A 72 27.11 -12.57 3.25
C ARG A 72 26.79 -11.96 1.88
N LYS A 73 25.67 -12.30 1.26
CA LYS A 73 25.22 -11.72 -0.01
C LYS A 73 24.50 -10.39 0.27
N LYS A 74 25.23 -9.30 0.19
CA LYS A 74 24.77 -7.91 0.41
C LYS A 74 23.40 -7.61 -0.22
N TRP A 75 23.16 -8.09 -1.45
CA TRP A 75 21.89 -7.88 -2.14
C TRP A 75 20.69 -8.50 -1.42
N ARG A 76 20.82 -9.72 -0.87
CA ARG A 76 19.72 -10.37 -0.13
C ARG A 76 19.41 -9.64 1.17
N HIS A 77 20.43 -9.17 1.86
CA HIS A 77 20.27 -8.36 3.06
C HIS A 77 19.53 -7.06 2.77
N VAL A 78 19.93 -6.33 1.72
CA VAL A 78 19.22 -5.12 1.27
C VAL A 78 17.74 -5.42 0.97
N GLN A 79 17.45 -6.49 0.24
CA GLN A 79 16.07 -6.86 -0.08
C GLN A 79 15.26 -7.24 1.16
N PHE A 80 15.86 -7.94 2.12
CA PHE A 80 15.22 -8.23 3.40
C PHE A 80 14.86 -6.95 4.17
N VAL A 81 15.79 -6.01 4.28
CA VAL A 81 15.54 -4.71 4.95
C VAL A 81 14.41 -3.94 4.26
N CYS A 82 14.41 -3.89 2.93
CA CYS A 82 13.34 -3.23 2.16
C CYS A 82 11.98 -3.91 2.34
N GLU A 83 11.95 -5.25 2.48
CA GLU A 83 10.73 -5.99 2.77
C GLU A 83 10.18 -5.67 4.17
N GLN A 84 11.05 -5.57 5.17
CA GLN A 84 10.67 -5.15 6.52
C GLN A 84 10.16 -3.70 6.54
N PHE A 85 10.78 -2.83 5.74
CA PHE A 85 10.31 -1.45 5.58
C PHE A 85 8.91 -1.43 4.94
N TRP A 86 8.68 -2.17 3.85
CA TRP A 86 7.38 -2.27 3.18
C TRP A 86 6.27 -2.68 4.15
N LYS A 87 6.47 -3.75 4.93
CA LYS A 87 5.50 -4.24 5.92
C LYS A 87 5.14 -3.18 6.96
N LYS A 88 6.15 -2.48 7.49
CA LYS A 88 5.92 -1.40 8.46
C LYS A 88 5.30 -0.16 7.81
N PHE A 89 5.76 0.22 6.63
CA PHE A 89 5.25 1.38 5.92
C PHE A 89 3.77 1.21 5.59
N THR A 90 3.38 0.10 4.98
CA THR A 90 1.97 -0.15 4.62
C THR A 90 1.07 -0.16 5.85
N LEU A 91 1.48 -0.81 6.93
CA LEU A 91 0.71 -0.82 8.18
C LEU A 91 0.48 0.60 8.72
N HIS A 92 1.53 1.42 8.81
CA HIS A 92 1.43 2.79 9.31
C HIS A 92 0.67 3.70 8.35
N TYR A 93 0.87 3.54 7.04
CA TYR A 93 0.21 4.34 6.02
C TYR A 93 -1.32 4.13 6.04
N PHE A 94 -1.78 2.88 6.03
CA PHE A 94 -3.20 2.57 6.15
C PHE A 94 -3.77 3.07 7.47
N HIS A 95 -3.06 2.86 8.59
CA HIS A 95 -3.49 3.38 9.88
C HIS A 95 -3.61 4.91 9.87
N TYR A 96 -2.65 5.61 9.29
CA TYR A 96 -2.67 7.07 9.16
C TYR A 96 -3.85 7.57 8.32
N LEU A 97 -4.14 6.91 7.21
CA LEU A 97 -5.29 7.24 6.37
C LEU A 97 -6.62 7.02 7.10
N HIS A 98 -6.73 5.96 7.90
CA HIS A 98 -7.92 5.71 8.72
C HIS A 98 -8.08 6.68 9.89
N THR A 99 -7.00 7.06 10.58
CA THR A 99 -7.06 7.94 11.74
C THR A 99 -7.36 9.39 11.37
N ARG A 100 -6.87 9.85 10.21
CA ARG A 100 -7.05 11.23 9.78
C ARG A 100 -8.51 11.64 9.60
N THR A 101 -9.39 10.68 9.39
CA THR A 101 -10.82 10.89 9.17
C THR A 101 -11.66 10.79 10.45
N LYS A 102 -11.11 10.25 11.54
CA LYS A 102 -11.88 9.91 12.75
C LYS A 102 -12.21 11.10 13.66
N TRP A 103 -11.48 12.23 13.56
CA TRP A 103 -11.54 13.29 14.58
C TRP A 103 -12.27 14.58 14.18
N PHE A 104 -12.49 14.84 12.89
CA PHE A 104 -13.00 16.15 12.45
C PHE A 104 -14.31 16.14 11.66
N ARG A 105 -14.74 15.00 11.11
CA ARG A 105 -16.05 14.86 10.44
C ARG A 105 -16.54 13.43 10.56
N PRO A 106 -17.86 13.18 10.79
CA PRO A 106 -18.41 11.84 10.62
C PRO A 106 -18.12 11.41 9.17
N GLN A 107 -17.42 10.30 9.04
CA GLN A 107 -17.18 9.73 7.71
C GLN A 107 -18.51 9.31 7.10
N ARG A 108 -18.73 9.70 5.86
CA ARG A 108 -19.83 9.14 5.10
C ARG A 108 -19.64 7.63 4.93
N ASN A 109 -20.71 6.90 4.85
CA ASN A 109 -20.66 5.51 4.43
C ASN A 109 -20.03 5.41 3.03
N LEU A 110 -19.27 4.34 2.80
CA LEU A 110 -18.81 4.00 1.46
C LEU A 110 -20.00 3.72 0.55
N LYS A 111 -19.93 4.18 -0.68
CA LYS A 111 -20.97 4.03 -1.72
C LYS A 111 -20.45 3.14 -2.86
N VAL A 112 -21.38 2.59 -3.62
CA VAL A 112 -21.06 1.97 -4.91
C VAL A 112 -20.49 3.03 -5.85
N GLY A 113 -19.40 2.69 -6.53
CA GLY A 113 -18.64 3.61 -7.38
C GLY A 113 -17.42 4.22 -6.70
N ASP A 114 -17.30 4.19 -5.36
CA ASP A 114 -16.13 4.71 -4.68
C ASP A 114 -14.87 3.93 -5.07
N TYR A 115 -13.78 4.68 -5.35
CA TYR A 115 -12.48 4.10 -5.63
C TYR A 115 -11.66 3.95 -4.35
N VAL A 116 -11.13 2.76 -4.13
CA VAL A 116 -10.56 2.38 -2.84
C VAL A 116 -9.25 1.61 -2.97
N ALA A 117 -8.38 1.76 -1.95
CA ALA A 117 -7.23 0.89 -1.74
C ALA A 117 -7.56 -0.16 -0.67
N ILE A 118 -7.13 -1.40 -0.89
CA ILE A 118 -7.36 -2.53 0.00
C ILE A 118 -6.07 -2.87 0.73
N GLN A 119 -6.15 -2.92 2.06
CA GLN A 119 -5.05 -3.41 2.89
C GLN A 119 -5.01 -4.94 2.86
N ASP A 120 -3.91 -5.49 2.35
CA ASP A 120 -3.58 -6.90 2.46
C ASP A 120 -2.13 -7.07 2.96
N LYS A 121 -1.96 -7.89 4.00
CA LYS A 121 -0.66 -8.09 4.65
C LYS A 121 0.28 -9.01 3.86
N ASN A 122 -0.27 -9.78 2.94
CA ASN A 122 0.46 -10.80 2.18
C ASN A 122 0.88 -10.34 0.79
N LEU A 123 0.70 -9.05 0.49
CA LEU A 123 1.06 -8.50 -0.81
C LEU A 123 2.57 -8.39 -0.96
N PRO A 124 3.09 -8.75 -2.14
CA PRO A 124 4.45 -8.43 -2.53
C PRO A 124 4.71 -6.92 -2.43
N ARG A 125 5.96 -6.58 -2.17
CA ARG A 125 6.42 -5.20 -2.10
C ARG A 125 6.02 -4.41 -3.34
N ARG A 126 5.53 -3.17 -3.13
CA ARG A 126 5.03 -2.23 -4.15
C ARG A 126 3.72 -2.61 -4.83
N LEU A 127 3.18 -3.78 -4.56
CA LEU A 127 1.88 -4.15 -5.10
C LEU A 127 0.78 -3.55 -4.20
N TRP A 128 -0.03 -2.68 -4.79
CA TRP A 128 -1.21 -2.13 -4.15
C TRP A 128 -2.45 -2.72 -4.80
N ILE A 129 -3.38 -3.21 -3.99
CA ILE A 129 -4.69 -3.61 -4.50
C ILE A 129 -5.58 -2.39 -4.43
N VAL A 130 -6.06 -1.98 -5.57
CA VAL A 130 -7.03 -0.90 -5.74
C VAL A 130 -8.24 -1.41 -6.52
N GLY A 131 -9.36 -0.74 -6.40
CA GLY A 131 -10.56 -1.12 -7.14
C GLY A 131 -11.76 -0.24 -6.83
N VAL A 132 -12.87 -0.54 -7.48
CA VAL A 132 -14.14 0.18 -7.35
C VAL A 132 -15.11 -0.64 -6.52
N ILE A 133 -15.82 -0.01 -5.60
CA ILE A 133 -16.89 -0.64 -4.84
C ILE A 133 -18.07 -0.91 -5.77
N ILE A 134 -18.44 -2.18 -5.89
CA ILE A 134 -19.59 -2.62 -6.72
C ILE A 134 -20.82 -2.94 -5.88
N GLU A 135 -20.63 -3.22 -4.59
CA GLU A 135 -21.74 -3.55 -3.69
C GLU A 135 -21.36 -3.18 -2.23
N VAL A 136 -22.33 -2.70 -1.48
CA VAL A 136 -22.18 -2.34 -0.06
C VAL A 136 -23.17 -3.13 0.79
N PHE A 137 -22.74 -3.58 1.95
CA PHE A 137 -23.56 -4.35 2.89
C PHE A 137 -23.76 -3.55 4.18
N PRO A 138 -24.87 -2.81 4.30
CA PRO A 138 -25.20 -2.10 5.51
C PRO A 138 -25.63 -3.07 6.61
N SER A 139 -25.28 -2.77 7.85
CA SER A 139 -25.76 -3.45 9.05
C SER A 139 -27.11 -2.85 9.51
N GLU A 140 -27.73 -3.41 10.55
CA GLU A 140 -28.99 -2.97 11.12
C GLU A 140 -28.98 -1.48 11.56
N ASP A 141 -27.81 -0.95 11.87
CA ASP A 141 -27.58 0.46 12.25
C ASP A 141 -27.34 1.39 11.04
N ASN A 142 -27.61 0.93 9.81
CA ASN A 142 -27.34 1.63 8.54
C ASN A 142 -25.88 1.99 8.29
N LEU A 143 -24.93 1.43 9.08
CA LEU A 143 -23.50 1.60 8.81
C LEU A 143 -23.00 0.50 7.88
N VAL A 144 -22.28 0.90 6.85
CA VAL A 144 -21.62 -0.03 5.94
C VAL A 144 -20.39 -0.60 6.63
N ARG A 145 -20.37 -1.92 6.86
CA ARG A 145 -19.25 -2.62 7.50
C ARG A 145 -18.48 -3.54 6.56
N THR A 146 -19.12 -3.93 5.49
CA THR A 146 -18.54 -4.81 4.47
C THR A 146 -18.85 -4.25 3.09
N VAL A 147 -17.88 -4.36 2.21
CA VAL A 147 -18.01 -3.92 0.81
C VAL A 147 -17.47 -4.99 -0.12
N LYS A 148 -18.05 -5.06 -1.32
CA LYS A 148 -17.53 -5.85 -2.41
C LYS A 148 -16.82 -4.94 -3.38
N VAL A 149 -15.54 -5.20 -3.61
CA VAL A 149 -14.67 -4.38 -4.43
C VAL A 149 -14.26 -5.17 -5.66
N ARG A 150 -14.48 -4.61 -6.84
CA ARG A 150 -13.96 -5.11 -8.11
C ARG A 150 -12.57 -4.55 -8.32
N THR A 151 -11.59 -5.44 -8.36
CA THR A 151 -10.19 -5.15 -8.68
C THR A 151 -9.90 -5.58 -10.12
N ARG A 152 -8.73 -5.25 -10.62
CA ARG A 152 -8.28 -5.66 -11.97
C ARG A 152 -8.35 -7.17 -12.21
N THR A 153 -8.14 -7.99 -11.18
CA THR A 153 -8.02 -9.46 -11.33
C THR A 153 -9.19 -10.24 -10.77
N SER A 154 -9.93 -9.67 -9.82
CA SER A 154 -10.97 -10.40 -9.09
C SER A 154 -11.92 -9.46 -8.34
N GLU A 155 -13.03 -10.02 -7.87
CA GLU A 155 -13.94 -9.37 -6.93
C GLU A 155 -13.62 -9.85 -5.51
N LEU A 156 -13.47 -8.92 -4.59
CA LEU A 156 -13.08 -9.18 -3.21
C LEU A 156 -14.10 -8.62 -2.23
N LEU A 157 -14.56 -9.47 -1.31
CA LEU A 157 -15.36 -9.03 -0.16
C LEU A 157 -14.42 -8.61 0.97
N ARG A 158 -14.54 -7.37 1.46
CA ARG A 158 -13.65 -6.83 2.49
C ARG A 158 -14.42 -6.03 3.54
N SER A 159 -13.94 -6.09 4.78
CA SER A 159 -14.38 -5.18 5.83
C SER A 159 -13.89 -3.76 5.54
N VAL A 160 -14.74 -2.77 5.83
CA VAL A 160 -14.41 -1.33 5.71
C VAL A 160 -13.13 -0.95 6.47
N GLN A 161 -12.81 -1.65 7.56
CA GLN A 161 -11.56 -1.42 8.30
C GLN A 161 -10.28 -1.73 7.52
N ARG A 162 -10.40 -2.50 6.42
CA ARG A 162 -9.28 -2.84 5.52
C ARG A 162 -9.34 -2.11 4.19
N VAL A 163 -10.22 -1.13 4.07
CA VAL A 163 -10.47 -0.41 2.83
C VAL A 163 -10.33 1.08 3.10
N VAL A 164 -9.57 1.76 2.28
CA VAL A 164 -9.36 3.21 2.37
C VAL A 164 -9.89 3.87 1.13
N LEU A 165 -10.73 4.87 1.29
CA LEU A 165 -11.23 5.70 0.21
C LEU A 165 -10.08 6.53 -0.39
N LEU A 166 -9.87 6.41 -1.69
CA LEU A 166 -8.95 7.25 -2.47
C LEU A 166 -9.72 8.36 -3.15
N GLU A 167 -10.81 8.02 -3.82
CA GLU A 167 -11.70 8.98 -4.48
C GLU A 167 -13.16 8.56 -4.30
N GLY A 168 -14.00 9.52 -4.00
CA GLY A 168 -15.42 9.29 -3.76
C GLY A 168 -16.30 9.80 -4.88
N VAL A 169 -17.35 9.05 -5.18
CA VAL A 169 -18.44 9.54 -6.03
C VAL A 169 -19.31 10.48 -5.18
N ASP A 170 -19.55 11.68 -5.68
CA ASP A 170 -20.42 12.70 -5.07
C ASP A 170 -21.91 12.30 -5.07
#